data_d84e4c0108d2142579bfd0de350c0c28
#
_entry.id   d84e4c0108d2142579bfd0de350c0c28
#
_cell.length_a   1.000
_cell.length_b   1.000
_cell.length_c   1.000
_cell.angle_alpha   90.00
_cell.angle_beta   90.00
_cell.angle_gamma   90.00
#
_symmetry.space_group_name_H-M   'P 1'
#
loop_
_entity.id
_entity.type
_entity.pdbx_description
1 polymer ?
#
loop_
_entity_poly.entity_id
_entity_poly.type
_entity_poly.pdbx_seq_one_letter_code
_entity_poly.pdbx_strand_id
1 'polypeptide(L)'
;MKRILFLITMIVSAATADAQFVQVKNGRFMREGKPYYYVGTNFWYGAILASNGQGGDRHRLHKELDRMKAMGIDNLRVLVGSDGERGVQASKVEPTLQVKPGVYNDSILDGLDYLLYEMQKRKMVAVLYLNNSWEWSGGYSFYLAHAGEKNVPTPQDAGYQKFMDFMAKYATNEKAHQLFYNYVRFILTRTNRYTGKKYKDDPTIMSWQIGNEPRAFSKDAIPAFEKWLRKTSALIRSLDKNHLISVGSEGKWGCEGDMKCYERICADKNIDYCNVHLWPYNWNWARKDHLSEDLERSCQNTKEYIDEHLVICDRLNKPLVMEEFGFPRDDFQFALGTPTTVRDAYYKYVFSLVADNAEKGGKFVGCNFWGWGGFAQPKHEMWQVGDDYCGDPSQEAQGLNSVFAGDISTLDMVKEQVNRMSRINH
;
A
#
# COMPACT_ATOMS: atom_id res chain seq x y z
N MET A 1 -25.55 -53.22 -47.74
CA MET A 1 -24.41 -52.58 -47.06
C MET A 1 -24.80 -51.19 -46.63
N LYS A 2 -25.09 -51.02 -45.31
CA LYS A 2 -25.44 -49.72 -44.71
C LYS A 2 -24.17 -49.08 -44.17
N ARG A 3 -23.77 -47.91 -44.70
CA ARG A 3 -22.67 -47.13 -44.21
C ARG A 3 -23.19 -46.30 -43.03
N ILE A 4 -22.65 -46.54 -41.83
CA ILE A 4 -22.89 -45.73 -40.63
C ILE A 4 -21.83 -44.61 -40.63
N LEU A 5 -22.31 -43.37 -40.74
CA LEU A 5 -21.48 -42.17 -40.65
C LEU A 5 -21.38 -41.78 -39.18
N PHE A 6 -20.19 -41.91 -38.56
CA PHE A 6 -19.92 -41.40 -37.23
C PHE A 6 -19.58 -39.92 -37.32
N LEU A 7 -20.47 -39.08 -36.82
CA LEU A 7 -20.20 -37.65 -36.64
C LEU A 7 -19.48 -37.49 -35.29
N ILE A 8 -18.19 -37.21 -35.30
CA ILE A 8 -17.45 -36.82 -34.08
C ILE A 8 -17.66 -35.32 -33.90
N THR A 9 -18.51 -34.97 -32.94
CA THR A 9 -18.67 -33.58 -32.50
C THR A 9 -17.54 -33.26 -31.54
N MET A 10 -16.50 -32.54 -32.04
CA MET A 10 -15.51 -31.92 -31.15
C MET A 10 -16.17 -30.79 -30.35
N ILE A 11 -16.43 -31.01 -29.07
CA ILE A 11 -16.76 -29.96 -28.15
C ILE A 11 -15.45 -29.22 -27.82
N VAL A 12 -15.21 -28.11 -28.49
CA VAL A 12 -14.16 -27.16 -28.09
C VAL A 12 -14.69 -26.44 -26.87
N SER A 13 -14.33 -26.91 -25.69
CA SER A 13 -14.49 -26.13 -24.46
C SER A 13 -13.55 -24.95 -24.61
N ALA A 14 -14.07 -23.78 -24.98
CA ALA A 14 -13.41 -22.54 -24.76
C ALA A 14 -13.37 -22.34 -23.21
N ALA A 15 -12.33 -22.82 -22.56
CA ALA A 15 -12.01 -22.45 -21.21
C ALA A 15 -11.73 -20.94 -21.26
N THR A 16 -12.72 -20.13 -20.90
CA THR A 16 -12.48 -18.77 -20.48
C THR A 16 -11.53 -18.90 -19.29
N ALA A 17 -10.26 -18.55 -19.48
CA ALA A 17 -9.34 -18.46 -18.36
C ALA A 17 -9.88 -17.34 -17.46
N ASP A 18 -10.68 -17.71 -16.47
CA ASP A 18 -11.05 -16.79 -15.40
C ASP A 18 -9.76 -16.27 -14.78
N ALA A 19 -9.64 -14.95 -14.69
CA ALA A 19 -8.48 -14.33 -14.08
C ALA A 19 -8.34 -14.89 -12.66
N GLN A 20 -7.23 -15.53 -12.38
CA GLN A 20 -7.00 -16.20 -11.11
C GLN A 20 -6.53 -15.19 -10.06
N PHE A 21 -7.01 -15.32 -8.84
CA PHE A 21 -6.52 -14.57 -7.70
C PHE A 21 -5.04 -14.85 -7.44
N VAL A 22 -4.30 -13.84 -6.99
CA VAL A 22 -2.94 -14.05 -6.49
C VAL A 22 -3.02 -14.92 -5.24
N GLN A 23 -2.14 -15.90 -5.14
CA GLN A 23 -2.11 -16.89 -4.05
C GLN A 23 -0.72 -16.94 -3.44
N VAL A 24 -0.62 -17.42 -2.20
CA VAL A 24 0.64 -17.81 -1.58
C VAL A 24 0.79 -19.33 -1.66
N LYS A 25 1.89 -19.81 -2.25
CA LYS A 25 2.27 -21.22 -2.26
C LYS A 25 3.76 -21.35 -1.91
N ASN A 26 4.07 -22.18 -0.93
CA ASN A 26 5.44 -22.41 -0.48
C ASN A 26 6.21 -21.12 -0.12
N GLY A 27 5.50 -20.15 0.48
CA GLY A 27 6.07 -18.87 0.87
C GLY A 27 6.43 -17.94 -0.29
N ARG A 28 5.74 -18.07 -1.42
CA ARG A 28 5.89 -17.21 -2.61
C ARG A 28 4.54 -16.82 -3.17
N PHE A 29 4.45 -15.68 -3.83
CA PHE A 29 3.27 -15.33 -4.59
C PHE A 29 3.22 -16.14 -5.89
N MET A 30 1.99 -16.53 -6.24
CA MET A 30 1.65 -17.16 -7.52
C MET A 30 0.54 -16.35 -8.18
N ARG A 31 0.73 -16.02 -9.45
CA ARG A 31 -0.26 -15.34 -10.28
C ARG A 31 -0.38 -16.07 -11.62
N GLU A 32 -1.60 -16.40 -12.01
CA GLU A 32 -1.87 -17.18 -13.25
C GLU A 32 -1.03 -18.48 -13.33
N GLY A 33 -0.82 -19.13 -12.18
CA GLY A 33 -0.06 -20.37 -12.08
C GLY A 33 1.46 -20.24 -12.07
N LYS A 34 2.01 -19.03 -12.20
CA LYS A 34 3.44 -18.75 -12.20
C LYS A 34 3.88 -18.02 -10.93
N PRO A 35 5.18 -18.10 -10.55
CA PRO A 35 5.72 -17.21 -9.52
C PRO A 35 5.47 -15.75 -9.89
N TYR A 36 5.24 -14.92 -8.87
CA TYR A 36 5.00 -13.49 -9.05
C TYR A 36 5.91 -12.70 -8.12
N TYR A 37 6.98 -12.18 -8.69
CA TYR A 37 7.90 -11.24 -8.07
C TYR A 37 7.73 -9.89 -8.76
N TYR A 38 7.73 -8.78 -8.01
CA TYR A 38 7.38 -7.50 -8.60
C TYR A 38 8.12 -6.31 -7.99
N VAL A 39 8.18 -5.25 -8.78
CA VAL A 39 8.37 -3.87 -8.31
C VAL A 39 7.08 -3.13 -8.58
N GLY A 40 6.47 -2.64 -7.53
CA GLY A 40 5.26 -1.83 -7.57
C GLY A 40 5.52 -0.42 -7.07
N THR A 41 4.46 0.34 -6.91
CA THR A 41 4.52 1.69 -6.34
C THR A 41 3.31 1.99 -5.45
N ASN A 42 3.49 2.95 -4.55
CA ASN A 42 2.38 3.55 -3.83
C ASN A 42 1.68 4.56 -4.73
N PHE A 43 0.38 4.36 -4.92
CA PHE A 43 -0.52 5.21 -5.69
C PHE A 43 -1.74 5.54 -4.82
N TRP A 44 -1.46 6.01 -3.60
CA TRP A 44 -2.44 6.16 -2.54
C TRP A 44 -3.66 7.01 -2.95
N TYR A 45 -3.43 8.05 -3.76
CA TYR A 45 -4.46 8.97 -4.23
C TYR A 45 -5.24 8.48 -5.46
N GLY A 46 -5.01 7.24 -5.90
CA GLY A 46 -5.57 6.70 -7.15
C GLY A 46 -7.10 6.77 -7.23
N ALA A 47 -7.81 6.53 -6.13
CA ALA A 47 -9.26 6.64 -6.09
C ALA A 47 -9.75 8.09 -6.29
N ILE A 48 -9.03 9.08 -5.74
CA ILE A 48 -9.35 10.50 -5.93
C ILE A 48 -9.11 10.89 -7.39
N LEU A 49 -7.94 10.56 -7.94
CA LEU A 49 -7.59 10.88 -9.33
C LEU A 49 -8.57 10.24 -10.33
N ALA A 50 -9.07 9.03 -10.03
CA ALA A 50 -10.02 8.30 -10.85
C ALA A 50 -11.47 8.77 -10.70
N SER A 51 -11.75 9.64 -9.72
CA SER A 51 -13.12 10.12 -9.45
C SER A 51 -13.63 11.04 -10.57
N ASN A 52 -14.94 11.23 -10.59
CA ASN A 52 -15.62 12.21 -11.43
C ASN A 52 -15.90 13.52 -10.68
N GLY A 53 -15.35 13.67 -9.46
CA GLY A 53 -15.54 14.82 -8.58
C GLY A 53 -14.28 15.65 -8.41
N GLN A 54 -14.23 16.40 -7.31
CA GLN A 54 -13.09 17.22 -6.93
C GLN A 54 -11.79 16.39 -6.85
N GLY A 55 -10.70 16.88 -7.43
CA GLY A 55 -9.40 16.20 -7.48
C GLY A 55 -9.31 15.08 -8.51
N GLY A 56 -10.40 14.76 -9.22
CA GLY A 56 -10.43 13.75 -10.28
C GLY A 56 -9.91 14.28 -11.61
N ASP A 57 -9.09 13.46 -12.28
CA ASP A 57 -8.65 13.66 -13.67
C ASP A 57 -8.40 12.30 -14.32
N ARG A 58 -9.42 11.78 -14.99
CA ARG A 58 -9.34 10.47 -15.67
C ARG A 58 -8.40 10.49 -16.87
N HIS A 59 -8.19 11.65 -17.50
CA HIS A 59 -7.21 11.75 -18.59
C HIS A 59 -5.78 11.54 -18.04
N ARG A 60 -5.46 12.22 -16.94
CA ARG A 60 -4.19 11.99 -16.22
C ARG A 60 -4.10 10.55 -15.71
N LEU A 61 -5.16 10.00 -15.12
CA LEU A 61 -5.19 8.61 -14.65
C LEU A 61 -4.77 7.62 -15.75
N HIS A 62 -5.33 7.75 -16.96
CA HIS A 62 -4.96 6.87 -18.07
C HIS A 62 -3.49 6.98 -18.41
N LYS A 63 -2.93 8.20 -18.48
CA LYS A 63 -1.50 8.43 -18.73
C LYS A 63 -0.62 7.79 -17.66
N GLU A 64 -1.01 7.93 -16.37
CA GLU A 64 -0.27 7.33 -15.26
C GLU A 64 -0.25 5.80 -15.36
N LEU A 65 -1.42 5.19 -15.54
CA LEU A 65 -1.52 3.73 -15.64
C LEU A 65 -0.82 3.19 -16.89
N ASP A 66 -0.93 3.88 -18.03
CA ASP A 66 -0.24 3.48 -19.27
C ASP A 66 1.29 3.60 -19.11
N ARG A 67 1.78 4.65 -18.45
CA ARG A 67 3.21 4.80 -18.15
C ARG A 67 3.73 3.71 -17.24
N MET A 68 3.04 3.46 -16.13
CA MET A 68 3.39 2.37 -15.21
C MET A 68 3.41 1.02 -15.94
N LYS A 69 2.37 0.73 -16.72
CA LYS A 69 2.29 -0.50 -17.50
C LYS A 69 3.43 -0.66 -18.52
N ALA A 70 3.78 0.41 -19.21
CA ALA A 70 4.89 0.42 -20.18
C ALA A 70 6.26 0.18 -19.52
N MET A 71 6.39 0.50 -18.23
CA MET A 71 7.55 0.20 -17.40
C MET A 71 7.51 -1.22 -16.79
N GLY A 72 6.37 -1.92 -16.89
CA GLY A 72 6.14 -3.22 -16.28
C GLY A 72 5.76 -3.16 -14.79
N ILE A 73 5.45 -1.98 -14.27
CA ILE A 73 4.86 -1.82 -12.94
C ILE A 73 3.40 -2.27 -13.05
N ASP A 74 3.04 -3.33 -12.33
CA ASP A 74 1.70 -3.92 -12.38
C ASP A 74 1.07 -4.14 -10.99
N ASN A 75 1.75 -3.68 -9.93
CA ASN A 75 1.27 -3.74 -8.55
C ASN A 75 1.19 -2.34 -7.96
N LEU A 76 -0.01 -1.92 -7.59
CA LEU A 76 -0.25 -0.61 -6.99
C LEU A 76 -0.79 -0.76 -5.57
N ARG A 77 -0.15 -0.09 -4.61
CA ARG A 77 -0.67 0.02 -3.25
C ARG A 77 -1.52 1.29 -3.15
N VAL A 78 -2.79 1.14 -2.82
CA VAL A 78 -3.82 2.19 -2.94
C VAL A 78 -4.59 2.34 -1.63
N LEU A 79 -4.79 3.58 -1.18
CA LEU A 79 -5.73 3.88 -0.11
C LEU A 79 -7.16 3.73 -0.66
N VAL A 80 -7.98 2.92 0.00
CA VAL A 80 -9.39 2.78 -0.38
C VAL A 80 -10.09 4.13 -0.33
N GLY A 81 -9.83 4.91 0.70
CA GLY A 81 -10.23 6.30 0.86
C GLY A 81 -9.86 6.83 2.23
N SER A 82 -9.79 8.15 2.34
CA SER A 82 -9.56 8.85 3.60
C SER A 82 -10.85 9.05 4.38
N ASP A 83 -10.71 9.33 5.67
CA ASP A 83 -11.83 9.52 6.60
C ASP A 83 -11.87 10.95 7.15
N GLY A 84 -13.07 11.47 7.44
CA GLY A 84 -13.31 12.74 8.10
C GLY A 84 -13.33 13.94 7.16
N GLU A 85 -13.52 15.12 7.72
CA GLU A 85 -13.46 16.39 7.00
C GLU A 85 -12.09 17.04 7.24
N ARG A 86 -11.49 17.58 6.16
CA ARG A 86 -10.22 18.28 6.27
C ARG A 86 -10.28 19.41 7.29
N GLY A 87 -9.31 19.42 8.22
CA GLY A 87 -9.21 20.44 9.28
C GLY A 87 -10.18 20.27 10.44
N VAL A 88 -11.15 19.32 10.35
CA VAL A 88 -12.10 19.06 11.44
C VAL A 88 -11.65 17.86 12.29
N GLN A 89 -11.11 16.83 11.68
CA GLN A 89 -10.74 15.57 12.32
C GLN A 89 -9.34 15.12 11.94
N ALA A 90 -8.42 16.06 11.89
CA ALA A 90 -7.02 15.86 11.55
C ALA A 90 -6.73 15.40 10.11
N SER A 91 -7.72 14.93 9.32
CA SER A 91 -7.49 14.55 7.93
C SER A 91 -6.91 15.70 7.11
N LYS A 92 -5.85 15.41 6.35
CA LYS A 92 -5.19 16.34 5.43
C LYS A 92 -5.58 16.10 3.98
N VAL A 93 -6.29 15.00 3.71
CA VAL A 93 -6.73 14.60 2.36
C VAL A 93 -8.13 15.14 2.11
N GLU A 94 -8.36 15.67 0.90
CA GLU A 94 -9.65 16.16 0.44
C GLU A 94 -9.78 15.91 -1.06
N PRO A 95 -10.93 15.40 -1.56
CA PRO A 95 -12.09 14.95 -0.80
C PRO A 95 -11.87 13.63 -0.06
N THR A 96 -12.61 13.41 1.02
CA THR A 96 -12.59 12.15 1.76
C THR A 96 -13.64 11.18 1.25
N LEU A 97 -13.41 9.89 1.47
CA LEU A 97 -14.39 8.84 1.20
C LEU A 97 -15.46 8.77 2.29
N GLN A 98 -15.04 8.66 3.55
CA GLN A 98 -15.96 8.53 4.66
C GLN A 98 -16.03 9.85 5.44
N VAL A 99 -17.02 10.68 5.14
CA VAL A 99 -17.21 12.00 5.77
C VAL A 99 -17.58 11.87 7.25
N LYS A 100 -18.46 10.93 7.56
CA LYS A 100 -18.85 10.49 8.91
C LYS A 100 -19.00 8.97 8.88
N PRO A 101 -18.96 8.28 10.03
CA PRO A 101 -19.13 6.82 10.06
C PRO A 101 -20.41 6.40 9.32
N GLY A 102 -20.23 5.60 8.25
CA GLY A 102 -21.31 5.11 7.42
C GLY A 102 -21.86 6.10 6.38
N VAL A 103 -21.29 7.30 6.26
CA VAL A 103 -21.65 8.30 5.24
C VAL A 103 -20.51 8.42 4.24
N TYR A 104 -20.73 7.93 3.03
CA TYR A 104 -19.70 7.80 2.02
C TYR A 104 -19.87 8.79 0.87
N ASN A 105 -18.75 9.32 0.39
CA ASN A 105 -18.68 10.15 -0.80
C ASN A 105 -18.77 9.29 -2.06
N ASP A 106 -19.87 9.43 -2.77
CA ASP A 106 -20.17 8.62 -3.96
C ASP A 106 -19.18 8.86 -5.11
N SER A 107 -18.62 10.06 -5.22
CA SER A 107 -17.60 10.36 -6.24
C SER A 107 -16.29 9.60 -5.99
N ILE A 108 -15.88 9.40 -4.73
CA ILE A 108 -14.69 8.63 -4.41
C ILE A 108 -14.94 7.13 -4.56
N LEU A 109 -16.13 6.66 -4.21
CA LEU A 109 -16.54 5.28 -4.50
C LEU A 109 -16.54 4.98 -6.00
N ASP A 110 -17.07 5.90 -6.79
CA ASP A 110 -17.04 5.83 -8.26
C ASP A 110 -15.58 5.83 -8.77
N GLY A 111 -14.73 6.67 -8.20
CA GLY A 111 -13.31 6.72 -8.52
C GLY A 111 -12.57 5.40 -8.23
N LEU A 112 -12.83 4.78 -7.08
CA LEU A 112 -12.24 3.48 -6.76
C LEU A 112 -12.73 2.39 -7.72
N ASP A 113 -14.03 2.36 -8.03
CA ASP A 113 -14.59 1.44 -9.02
C ASP A 113 -13.93 1.61 -10.39
N TYR A 114 -13.77 2.88 -10.84
CA TYR A 114 -13.16 3.19 -12.12
C TYR A 114 -11.67 2.87 -12.16
N LEU A 115 -10.93 3.15 -11.09
CA LEU A 115 -9.53 2.77 -10.96
C LEU A 115 -9.35 1.26 -11.15
N LEU A 116 -10.10 0.44 -10.41
CA LEU A 116 -10.03 -1.01 -10.53
C LEU A 116 -10.41 -1.50 -11.93
N TYR A 117 -11.43 -0.91 -12.54
CA TYR A 117 -11.80 -1.21 -13.92
C TYR A 117 -10.67 -0.93 -14.92
N GLU A 118 -10.00 0.23 -14.81
CA GLU A 118 -8.89 0.60 -15.68
C GLU A 118 -7.61 -0.22 -15.41
N MET A 119 -7.38 -0.61 -14.15
CA MET A 119 -6.30 -1.53 -13.78
C MET A 119 -6.53 -2.93 -14.34
N GLN A 120 -7.77 -3.44 -14.28
CA GLN A 120 -8.14 -4.74 -14.86
C GLN A 120 -7.79 -4.80 -16.37
N LYS A 121 -8.15 -3.77 -17.13
CA LYS A 121 -7.86 -3.67 -18.57
C LYS A 121 -6.38 -3.74 -18.89
N ARG A 122 -5.54 -3.30 -17.95
CA ARG A 122 -4.07 -3.31 -18.05
C ARG A 122 -3.41 -4.52 -17.39
N LYS A 123 -4.21 -5.46 -16.86
CA LYS A 123 -3.73 -6.61 -16.09
C LYS A 123 -2.84 -6.20 -14.89
N MET A 124 -3.19 -5.11 -14.24
CA MET A 124 -2.57 -4.64 -13.00
C MET A 124 -3.34 -5.15 -11.80
N VAL A 125 -2.68 -5.22 -10.64
CA VAL A 125 -3.32 -5.61 -9.38
C VAL A 125 -3.15 -4.53 -8.31
N ALA A 126 -4.13 -4.43 -7.42
CA ALA A 126 -4.15 -3.48 -6.32
C ALA A 126 -3.98 -4.16 -4.97
N VAL A 127 -3.15 -3.59 -4.10
CA VAL A 127 -3.16 -3.82 -2.66
C VAL A 127 -3.96 -2.67 -2.05
N LEU A 128 -5.12 -2.98 -1.48
CA LEU A 128 -6.05 -1.99 -0.96
C LEU A 128 -5.97 -1.91 0.57
N TYR A 129 -5.47 -0.79 1.11
CA TYR A 129 -5.45 -0.60 2.56
C TYR A 129 -6.64 0.21 3.06
N LEU A 130 -7.20 -0.25 4.20
CA LEU A 130 -8.53 0.10 4.69
C LEU A 130 -8.52 1.17 5.79
N ASN A 131 -7.38 1.41 6.43
CA ASN A 131 -7.25 2.30 7.59
C ASN A 131 -5.87 2.96 7.58
N ASN A 132 -5.64 3.87 8.53
CA ASN A 132 -4.34 4.48 8.76
C ASN A 132 -4.13 4.71 10.25
N SER A 133 -2.94 4.45 10.76
CA SER A 133 -2.62 4.82 12.15
C SER A 133 -2.23 6.29 12.27
N TRP A 134 -1.78 6.89 11.16
CA TRP A 134 -1.43 8.30 11.07
C TRP A 134 -2.62 9.15 10.64
N GLU A 135 -2.68 10.37 11.15
CA GLU A 135 -3.85 11.25 11.01
C GLU A 135 -4.06 11.81 9.60
N TRP A 136 -3.04 11.79 8.75
CA TRP A 136 -3.11 12.51 7.47
C TRP A 136 -4.25 12.06 6.54
N SER A 137 -4.73 10.84 6.69
CA SER A 137 -5.93 10.35 5.99
C SER A 137 -7.09 9.99 6.94
N GLY A 138 -7.11 10.51 8.15
CA GLY A 138 -8.14 10.26 9.15
C GLY A 138 -7.83 9.05 10.04
N GLY A 139 -8.28 7.88 9.65
CA GLY A 139 -7.91 6.62 10.29
C GLY A 139 -8.21 6.55 11.78
N TYR A 140 -7.24 6.17 12.60
CA TYR A 140 -7.41 6.04 14.07
C TYR A 140 -8.00 7.30 14.69
N SER A 141 -7.52 8.49 14.28
CA SER A 141 -8.02 9.78 14.76
C SER A 141 -9.52 9.94 14.50
N PHE A 142 -9.98 9.59 13.31
CA PHE A 142 -11.37 9.65 12.91
C PHE A 142 -12.24 8.71 13.76
N TYR A 143 -11.84 7.46 13.89
CA TYR A 143 -12.63 6.47 14.66
C TYR A 143 -12.66 6.79 16.15
N LEU A 144 -11.55 7.26 16.74
CA LEU A 144 -11.51 7.70 18.13
C LEU A 144 -12.43 8.89 18.37
N ALA A 145 -12.39 9.91 17.52
CA ALA A 145 -13.27 11.08 17.61
C ALA A 145 -14.75 10.68 17.60
N HIS A 146 -15.14 9.82 16.66
CA HIS A 146 -16.51 9.34 16.56
C HIS A 146 -16.90 8.29 17.62
N ALA A 147 -15.93 7.68 18.27
CA ALA A 147 -16.16 6.86 19.45
C ALA A 147 -16.43 7.66 20.73
N GLY A 148 -16.21 8.98 20.69
CA GLY A 148 -16.47 9.91 21.78
C GLY A 148 -15.22 10.51 22.43
N GLU A 149 -14.02 10.20 21.94
CA GLU A 149 -12.79 10.85 22.36
C GLU A 149 -12.80 12.33 21.93
N LYS A 150 -12.42 13.21 22.84
CA LYS A 150 -12.39 14.66 22.57
C LYS A 150 -10.95 15.15 22.43
N ASN A 151 -10.78 16.29 21.75
CA ASN A 151 -9.48 16.95 21.60
C ASN A 151 -8.42 16.01 21.00
N VAL A 152 -8.81 15.30 19.93
CA VAL A 152 -7.89 14.40 19.20
C VAL A 152 -6.73 15.22 18.65
N PRO A 153 -5.49 14.96 19.07
CA PRO A 153 -4.35 15.78 18.69
C PRO A 153 -3.85 15.45 17.28
N THR A 154 -3.08 16.39 16.71
CA THR A 154 -2.22 16.13 15.57
C THR A 154 -0.74 16.22 15.97
N PRO A 155 0.19 15.61 15.24
CA PRO A 155 1.62 15.80 15.51
C PRO A 155 2.06 17.26 15.40
N GLN A 156 1.43 18.03 14.50
CA GLN A 156 1.74 19.44 14.27
C GLN A 156 1.33 20.33 15.46
N ASP A 157 0.18 20.05 16.07
CA ASP A 157 -0.38 20.86 17.16
C ASP A 157 0.19 20.47 18.53
N ALA A 158 0.37 19.17 18.76
CA ALA A 158 0.69 18.64 20.08
C ALA A 158 2.09 18.01 20.19
N GLY A 159 2.74 17.77 19.07
CA GLY A 159 3.98 16.98 18.96
C GLY A 159 3.72 15.49 18.90
N TYR A 160 4.68 14.75 18.29
CA TYR A 160 4.56 13.30 18.02
C TYR A 160 4.29 12.49 19.29
N GLN A 161 4.95 12.78 20.41
CA GLN A 161 4.78 11.99 21.64
C GLN A 161 3.34 12.04 22.16
N LYS A 162 2.76 13.23 22.28
CA LYS A 162 1.36 13.38 22.72
C LYS A 162 0.36 12.77 21.76
N PHE A 163 0.66 12.87 20.46
CA PHE A 163 -0.14 12.20 19.43
C PHE A 163 -0.10 10.68 19.62
N MET A 164 1.08 10.07 19.73
CA MET A 164 1.24 8.63 19.92
C MET A 164 0.56 8.14 21.21
N ASP A 165 0.76 8.84 22.33
CA ASP A 165 0.12 8.52 23.62
C ASP A 165 -1.41 8.51 23.50
N PHE A 166 -1.95 9.44 22.70
CA PHE A 166 -3.39 9.49 22.46
C PHE A 166 -3.87 8.37 21.54
N MET A 167 -3.14 8.10 20.46
CA MET A 167 -3.49 7.06 19.48
C MET A 167 -3.41 5.65 20.07
N ALA A 168 -2.60 5.40 21.11
CA ALA A 168 -2.56 4.14 21.83
C ALA A 168 -3.92 3.70 22.38
N LYS A 169 -4.84 4.65 22.63
CA LYS A 169 -6.22 4.37 23.05
C LYS A 169 -6.99 3.56 22.02
N TYR A 170 -6.62 3.66 20.74
CA TYR A 170 -7.30 2.92 19.68
C TYR A 170 -7.27 1.42 19.94
N ALA A 171 -6.16 0.89 20.44
CA ALA A 171 -5.98 -0.55 20.66
C ALA A 171 -7.07 -1.17 21.55
N THR A 172 -7.63 -0.40 22.49
CA THR A 172 -8.65 -0.85 23.45
C THR A 172 -10.05 -0.29 23.20
N ASN A 173 -10.22 0.64 22.24
CA ASN A 173 -11.50 1.31 22.02
C ASN A 173 -12.43 0.47 21.12
N GLU A 174 -13.24 -0.38 21.75
CA GLU A 174 -14.16 -1.29 21.05
C GLU A 174 -15.20 -0.54 20.18
N LYS A 175 -15.61 0.66 20.59
CA LYS A 175 -16.55 1.47 19.79
C LYS A 175 -15.88 1.97 18.51
N ALA A 176 -14.64 2.42 18.58
CA ALA A 176 -13.86 2.78 17.40
C ALA A 176 -13.67 1.57 16.46
N HIS A 177 -13.35 0.41 17.02
CA HIS A 177 -13.24 -0.83 16.24
C HIS A 177 -14.55 -1.20 15.55
N GLN A 178 -15.70 -1.07 16.24
CA GLN A 178 -16.99 -1.41 15.63
C GLN A 178 -17.32 -0.48 14.44
N LEU A 179 -17.01 0.81 14.54
CA LEU A 179 -17.17 1.75 13.44
C LEU A 179 -16.30 1.35 12.24
N PHE A 180 -15.05 0.98 12.49
CA PHE A 180 -14.14 0.48 11.46
C PHE A 180 -14.64 -0.85 10.86
N TYR A 181 -15.13 -1.81 11.65
CA TYR A 181 -15.67 -3.07 11.12
C TYR A 181 -16.89 -2.86 10.23
N ASN A 182 -17.72 -1.88 10.49
CA ASN A 182 -18.85 -1.53 9.63
C ASN A 182 -18.35 -1.03 8.26
N TYR A 183 -17.33 -0.19 8.26
CA TYR A 183 -16.67 0.26 7.05
C TYR A 183 -16.04 -0.91 6.26
N VAL A 184 -15.31 -1.80 6.92
CA VAL A 184 -14.74 -3.01 6.30
C VAL A 184 -15.82 -3.83 5.60
N ARG A 185 -16.96 -4.10 6.27
CA ARG A 185 -18.08 -4.81 5.67
C ARG A 185 -18.63 -4.12 4.43
N PHE A 186 -18.78 -2.81 4.50
CA PHE A 186 -19.29 -2.02 3.39
C PHE A 186 -18.37 -2.12 2.15
N ILE A 187 -17.06 -1.92 2.33
CA ILE A 187 -16.11 -1.94 1.22
C ILE A 187 -15.98 -3.36 0.62
N LEU A 188 -15.79 -4.39 1.42
CA LEU A 188 -15.57 -5.74 0.90
C LEU A 188 -16.79 -6.30 0.15
N THR A 189 -17.99 -5.87 0.51
CA THR A 189 -19.23 -6.33 -0.13
C THR A 189 -19.71 -5.45 -1.26
N ARG A 190 -18.98 -4.34 -1.55
CA ARG A 190 -19.31 -3.43 -2.63
C ARG A 190 -19.31 -4.12 -3.99
N THR A 191 -20.23 -3.73 -4.85
CA THR A 191 -20.23 -4.12 -6.27
C THR A 191 -19.67 -2.97 -7.11
N ASN A 192 -18.65 -3.25 -7.89
CA ASN A 192 -18.06 -2.28 -8.82
C ASN A 192 -19.07 -1.91 -9.92
N ARG A 193 -19.30 -0.61 -10.13
CA ARG A 193 -20.28 -0.09 -11.10
C ARG A 193 -19.93 -0.39 -12.56
N TYR A 194 -18.64 -0.49 -12.86
CA TYR A 194 -18.13 -0.67 -14.23
C TYR A 194 -18.03 -2.15 -14.63
N THR A 195 -17.71 -3.02 -13.67
CA THR A 195 -17.51 -4.45 -13.94
C THR A 195 -18.71 -5.31 -13.53
N GLY A 196 -19.58 -4.81 -12.66
CA GLY A 196 -20.68 -5.58 -12.05
C GLY A 196 -20.22 -6.65 -11.06
N LYS A 197 -18.90 -6.78 -10.80
CA LYS A 197 -18.34 -7.74 -9.85
C LYS A 197 -18.33 -7.16 -8.43
N LYS A 198 -18.55 -8.02 -7.44
CA LYS A 198 -18.26 -7.63 -6.05
C LYS A 198 -16.75 -7.54 -5.86
N TYR A 199 -16.29 -6.62 -5.03
CA TYR A 199 -14.85 -6.45 -4.75
C TYR A 199 -14.20 -7.76 -4.27
N LYS A 200 -14.88 -8.50 -3.38
CA LYS A 200 -14.40 -9.81 -2.93
C LYS A 200 -14.28 -10.89 -4.02
N ASP A 201 -14.82 -10.62 -5.21
CA ASP A 201 -14.81 -11.54 -6.36
C ASP A 201 -13.99 -10.95 -7.54
N ASP A 202 -13.29 -9.82 -7.34
CA ASP A 202 -12.51 -9.13 -8.38
C ASP A 202 -11.02 -9.46 -8.27
N PRO A 203 -10.44 -10.29 -9.16
CA PRO A 203 -9.03 -10.66 -9.11
C PRO A 203 -8.07 -9.50 -9.43
N THR A 204 -8.57 -8.32 -9.77
CA THR A 204 -7.78 -7.08 -9.85
C THR A 204 -7.31 -6.64 -8.46
N ILE A 205 -8.04 -6.99 -7.42
CA ILE A 205 -7.58 -6.82 -6.04
C ILE A 205 -6.67 -8.01 -5.70
N MET A 206 -5.42 -7.73 -5.35
CA MET A 206 -4.49 -8.75 -4.88
C MET A 206 -4.69 -9.03 -3.39
N SER A 207 -4.82 -7.98 -2.61
CA SER A 207 -4.80 -8.08 -1.15
C SER A 207 -5.65 -7.00 -0.50
N TRP A 208 -6.32 -7.39 0.57
CA TRP A 208 -6.83 -6.47 1.59
C TRP A 208 -5.74 -6.23 2.63
N GLN A 209 -5.47 -4.99 2.92
CA GLN A 209 -4.53 -4.59 3.93
C GLN A 209 -5.27 -3.89 5.08
N ILE A 210 -5.01 -4.32 6.32
CA ILE A 210 -5.76 -3.82 7.49
C ILE A 210 -5.61 -2.31 7.62
N GLY A 211 -4.42 -1.78 7.36
CA GLY A 211 -4.21 -0.34 7.37
C GLY A 211 -2.85 0.07 6.83
N ASN A 212 -2.64 1.37 6.75
CA ASN A 212 -1.33 1.97 6.61
C ASN A 212 -0.69 2.03 7.99
N GLU A 213 0.41 1.31 8.15
CA GLU A 213 1.24 1.31 9.36
C GLU A 213 0.46 1.13 10.67
N PRO A 214 -0.42 0.10 10.79
CA PRO A 214 -1.08 -0.17 12.06
C PRO A 214 -0.05 -0.31 13.18
N ARG A 215 -0.27 0.40 14.28
CA ARG A 215 0.70 0.53 15.35
C ARG A 215 0.03 0.50 16.72
N ALA A 216 0.72 -0.07 17.71
CA ALA A 216 0.26 -0.09 19.08
C ALA A 216 0.42 1.28 19.77
N PHE A 217 1.42 2.06 19.37
CA PHE A 217 1.85 3.35 19.94
C PHE A 217 2.29 3.32 21.42
N SER A 218 2.21 2.16 22.05
CA SER A 218 2.66 1.92 23.42
C SER A 218 2.94 0.43 23.61
N LYS A 219 3.98 0.10 24.37
CA LYS A 219 4.29 -1.30 24.72
C LYS A 219 3.15 -1.96 25.51
N ASP A 220 2.50 -1.20 26.38
CA ASP A 220 1.37 -1.69 27.19
C ASP A 220 0.13 -1.98 26.34
N ALA A 221 0.00 -1.32 25.17
CA ALA A 221 -1.09 -1.53 24.24
C ALA A 221 -0.91 -2.76 23.33
N ILE A 222 0.31 -3.35 23.24
CA ILE A 222 0.62 -4.46 22.34
C ILE A 222 -0.39 -5.62 22.45
N PRO A 223 -0.75 -6.13 23.62
CA PRO A 223 -1.70 -7.26 23.69
C PRO A 223 -3.09 -6.93 23.12
N ALA A 224 -3.58 -5.72 23.35
CA ALA A 224 -4.86 -5.26 22.81
C ALA A 224 -4.78 -5.00 21.30
N PHE A 225 -3.68 -4.45 20.83
CA PHE A 225 -3.38 -4.25 19.40
C PHE A 225 -3.35 -5.56 18.64
N GLU A 226 -2.63 -6.57 19.13
CA GLU A 226 -2.63 -7.91 18.51
C GLU A 226 -4.03 -8.54 18.48
N LYS A 227 -4.81 -8.38 19.56
CA LYS A 227 -6.20 -8.85 19.62
C LYS A 227 -7.07 -8.18 18.56
N TRP A 228 -6.92 -6.85 18.39
CA TRP A 228 -7.63 -6.10 17.37
C TRP A 228 -7.25 -6.57 15.96
N LEU A 229 -5.95 -6.74 15.65
CA LEU A 229 -5.49 -7.24 14.35
C LEU A 229 -6.07 -8.62 14.04
N ARG A 230 -6.05 -9.55 15.01
CA ARG A 230 -6.65 -10.89 14.85
C ARG A 230 -8.16 -10.85 14.59
N LYS A 231 -8.88 -9.97 15.30
CA LYS A 231 -10.33 -9.79 15.06
C LYS A 231 -10.58 -9.22 13.66
N THR A 232 -9.76 -8.26 13.23
CA THR A 232 -9.91 -7.63 11.92
C THR A 232 -9.59 -8.61 10.79
N SER A 233 -8.47 -9.33 10.85
CA SER A 233 -8.10 -10.34 9.85
C SER A 233 -9.16 -11.45 9.75
N ALA A 234 -9.70 -11.90 10.89
CA ALA A 234 -10.78 -12.87 10.92
C ALA A 234 -12.09 -12.35 10.30
N LEU A 235 -12.43 -11.07 10.54
CA LEU A 235 -13.58 -10.42 9.90
C LEU A 235 -13.39 -10.37 8.38
N ILE A 236 -12.26 -9.89 7.89
CA ILE A 236 -11.97 -9.83 6.46
C ILE A 236 -12.07 -11.23 5.85
N ARG A 237 -11.41 -12.23 6.46
CA ARG A 237 -11.44 -13.61 5.99
C ARG A 237 -12.84 -14.24 6.02
N SER A 238 -13.71 -13.82 6.93
CA SER A 238 -15.12 -14.29 6.99
C SER A 238 -15.93 -13.77 5.80
N LEU A 239 -15.61 -12.57 5.31
CA LEU A 239 -16.30 -11.92 4.18
C LEU A 239 -15.71 -12.32 2.82
N ASP A 240 -14.41 -12.60 2.80
CA ASP A 240 -13.64 -12.83 1.59
C ASP A 240 -12.70 -14.04 1.75
N LYS A 241 -12.89 -15.05 0.90
CA LYS A 241 -12.10 -16.28 0.87
C LYS A 241 -11.04 -16.29 -0.22
N ASN A 242 -11.07 -15.30 -1.10
CA ASN A 242 -10.30 -15.28 -2.34
C ASN A 242 -9.01 -14.48 -2.23
N HIS A 243 -9.08 -13.29 -1.63
CA HIS A 243 -7.94 -12.36 -1.61
C HIS A 243 -6.96 -12.64 -0.48
N LEU A 244 -5.72 -12.22 -0.71
CA LEU A 244 -4.71 -12.19 0.33
C LEU A 244 -5.05 -11.12 1.38
N ILE A 245 -4.54 -11.33 2.58
CA ILE A 245 -4.68 -10.37 3.69
C ILE A 245 -3.29 -10.10 4.25
N SER A 246 -2.98 -8.83 4.46
CA SER A 246 -1.78 -8.37 5.16
C SER A 246 -2.10 -7.28 6.15
N VAL A 247 -1.14 -6.99 7.02
CA VAL A 247 -1.32 -5.98 8.08
C VAL A 247 -1.07 -4.58 7.54
N GLY A 248 -0.03 -4.39 6.71
CA GLY A 248 0.49 -3.09 6.30
C GLY A 248 1.43 -2.46 7.31
N SER A 249 2.13 -3.31 8.07
CA SER A 249 3.01 -2.90 9.17
C SER A 249 4.35 -2.37 8.68
N GLU A 250 4.90 -1.39 9.42
CA GLU A 250 6.31 -0.99 9.28
C GLU A 250 7.29 -2.13 9.62
N GLY A 251 6.82 -3.19 10.30
CA GLY A 251 7.65 -4.24 10.87
C GLY A 251 7.92 -4.00 12.36
N LYS A 252 9.20 -4.10 12.77
CA LYS A 252 9.66 -3.93 14.15
C LYS A 252 9.13 -2.65 14.81
N TRP A 253 9.15 -1.52 14.09
CA TRP A 253 8.71 -0.24 14.64
C TRP A 253 7.20 -0.16 14.80
N GLY A 254 6.42 -0.79 13.93
CA GLY A 254 4.97 -0.94 14.12
C GLY A 254 4.61 -1.76 15.37
N CYS A 255 5.56 -2.51 15.90
CA CYS A 255 5.46 -3.31 17.12
C CYS A 255 6.26 -2.73 18.31
N GLU A 256 6.50 -1.44 18.35
CA GLU A 256 7.23 -0.73 19.43
C GLU A 256 8.62 -1.35 19.74
N GLY A 257 9.28 -1.89 18.70
CA GLY A 257 10.57 -2.56 18.79
C GLY A 257 10.51 -4.04 19.22
N ASP A 258 9.32 -4.61 19.40
CA ASP A 258 9.13 -6.01 19.81
C ASP A 258 9.00 -6.95 18.59
N MET A 259 10.10 -7.60 18.19
CA MET A 259 10.11 -8.59 17.11
C MET A 259 9.25 -9.82 17.40
N LYS A 260 9.01 -10.16 18.68
CA LYS A 260 8.12 -11.26 19.04
C LYS A 260 6.65 -10.87 18.77
N CYS A 261 6.28 -9.60 18.99
CA CYS A 261 4.97 -9.09 18.57
C CYS A 261 4.82 -9.20 17.05
N TYR A 262 5.81 -8.74 16.29
CA TYR A 262 5.78 -8.84 14.81
C TYR A 262 5.61 -10.29 14.36
N GLU A 263 6.37 -11.23 14.95
CA GLU A 263 6.22 -12.65 14.64
C GLU A 263 4.82 -13.18 14.93
N ARG A 264 4.24 -12.87 16.11
CA ARG A 264 2.88 -13.32 16.47
C ARG A 264 1.81 -12.75 15.53
N ILE A 265 1.98 -11.52 15.07
CA ILE A 265 1.09 -10.89 14.07
C ILE A 265 1.22 -11.61 12.72
N CYS A 266 2.44 -11.80 12.24
CA CYS A 266 2.68 -12.50 10.98
C CYS A 266 2.27 -13.97 11.02
N ALA A 267 2.31 -14.61 12.19
CA ALA A 267 1.89 -16.00 12.38
C ALA A 267 0.36 -16.21 12.37
N ASP A 268 -0.43 -15.13 12.43
CA ASP A 268 -1.89 -15.25 12.33
C ASP A 268 -2.27 -16.02 11.06
N LYS A 269 -3.20 -16.99 11.21
CA LYS A 269 -3.62 -17.87 10.12
C LYS A 269 -4.33 -17.16 8.97
N ASN A 270 -4.87 -15.97 9.21
CA ASN A 270 -5.57 -15.18 8.20
C ASN A 270 -4.63 -14.20 7.49
N ILE A 271 -3.41 -13.96 8.01
CA ILE A 271 -2.40 -13.12 7.39
C ILE A 271 -1.58 -13.98 6.43
N ASP A 272 -1.55 -13.61 5.17
CA ASP A 272 -0.93 -14.42 4.11
C ASP A 272 0.53 -14.06 3.84
N TYR A 273 0.94 -12.81 4.08
CA TYR A 273 2.30 -12.33 3.89
C TYR A 273 2.67 -11.22 4.86
N CYS A 274 3.96 -11.01 5.03
CA CYS A 274 4.55 -10.06 5.96
C CYS A 274 4.90 -8.76 5.23
N ASN A 275 4.90 -7.64 5.96
CA ASN A 275 5.20 -6.32 5.45
C ASN A 275 6.33 -5.68 6.25
N VAL A 276 7.11 -4.83 5.57
CA VAL A 276 8.01 -3.86 6.17
C VAL A 276 7.95 -2.55 5.40
N HIS A 277 8.13 -1.45 6.11
CA HIS A 277 8.34 -0.11 5.56
C HIS A 277 9.70 0.40 6.04
N LEU A 278 10.38 1.20 5.24
CA LEU A 278 11.70 1.72 5.56
C LEU A 278 11.81 3.19 5.18
N TRP A 279 12.04 4.01 6.21
CA TRP A 279 12.11 5.45 6.11
C TRP A 279 13.41 5.99 6.75
N PRO A 280 14.57 5.91 6.05
CA PRO A 280 15.86 6.31 6.63
C PRO A 280 15.87 7.72 7.20
N TYR A 281 15.25 8.68 6.52
CA TYR A 281 15.15 10.05 7.00
C TYR A 281 14.29 10.13 8.28
N ASN A 282 13.09 9.56 8.27
CA ASN A 282 12.15 9.62 9.41
C ASN A 282 12.71 8.90 10.65
N TRP A 283 13.56 7.91 10.45
CA TRP A 283 14.19 7.12 11.53
C TRP A 283 15.57 7.64 11.92
N ASN A 284 15.96 8.83 11.47
CA ASN A 284 17.26 9.46 11.72
C ASN A 284 18.48 8.62 11.27
N TRP A 285 18.28 7.73 10.29
CA TRP A 285 19.39 7.06 9.63
C TRP A 285 20.05 7.97 8.59
N ALA A 286 19.26 8.89 8.02
CA ALA A 286 19.73 9.97 7.15
C ALA A 286 19.33 11.32 7.76
N ARG A 287 20.28 12.25 7.86
CA ARG A 287 20.04 13.62 8.33
C ARG A 287 19.78 14.54 7.14
N LYS A 288 18.90 15.52 7.31
CA LYS A 288 18.46 16.43 6.26
C LYS A 288 19.64 17.05 5.47
N ASP A 289 20.64 17.56 6.16
CA ASP A 289 21.77 18.28 5.57
C ASP A 289 22.99 17.38 5.27
N HIS A 290 22.83 16.04 5.42
CA HIS A 290 23.90 15.07 5.29
C HIS A 290 23.46 13.80 4.53
N LEU A 291 22.52 13.92 3.59
CA LEU A 291 21.94 12.75 2.91
C LEU A 291 22.99 11.88 2.23
N SER A 292 23.96 12.50 1.55
CA SER A 292 25.04 11.79 0.86
C SER A 292 25.99 11.10 1.83
N GLU A 293 26.37 11.77 2.92
CA GLU A 293 27.27 11.25 3.94
C GLU A 293 26.64 10.06 4.72
N ASP A 294 25.32 10.14 4.93
CA ASP A 294 24.56 9.15 5.68
C ASP A 294 24.04 7.99 4.82
N LEU A 295 24.31 7.98 3.50
CA LEU A 295 23.81 6.97 2.58
C LEU A 295 24.28 5.56 2.96
N GLU A 296 25.58 5.38 3.22
CA GLU A 296 26.13 4.07 3.58
C GLU A 296 25.49 3.53 4.86
N ARG A 297 25.37 4.37 5.90
CA ARG A 297 24.68 4.03 7.15
C ARG A 297 23.23 3.65 6.91
N SER A 298 22.53 4.39 6.05
CA SER A 298 21.14 4.11 5.69
C SER A 298 21.00 2.76 5.00
N CYS A 299 21.89 2.45 4.08
CA CYS A 299 21.95 1.15 3.39
C CYS A 299 22.22 0.00 4.35
N GLN A 300 23.19 0.15 5.24
CA GLN A 300 23.53 -0.87 6.23
C GLN A 300 22.35 -1.15 7.17
N ASN A 301 21.77 -0.10 7.77
CA ASN A 301 20.61 -0.23 8.65
C ASN A 301 19.40 -0.85 7.93
N THR A 302 19.19 -0.51 6.65
CA THR A 302 18.16 -1.11 5.81
C THR A 302 18.37 -2.62 5.69
N LYS A 303 19.59 -3.05 5.40
CA LYS A 303 19.90 -4.47 5.28
C LYS A 303 19.68 -5.21 6.60
N GLU A 304 20.17 -4.68 7.70
CA GLU A 304 20.03 -5.29 9.03
C GLU A 304 18.53 -5.43 9.39
N TYR A 305 17.75 -4.39 9.13
CA TYR A 305 16.29 -4.41 9.36
C TYR A 305 15.60 -5.50 8.54
N ILE A 306 15.91 -5.60 7.25
CA ILE A 306 15.34 -6.62 6.37
C ILE A 306 15.76 -8.02 6.82
N ASP A 307 17.03 -8.22 7.14
CA ASP A 307 17.55 -9.53 7.57
C ASP A 307 16.86 -10.03 8.84
N GLU A 308 16.63 -9.16 9.84
CA GLU A 308 15.87 -9.50 11.06
C GLU A 308 14.45 -10.00 10.74
N HIS A 309 13.77 -9.37 9.77
CA HIS A 309 12.41 -9.73 9.38
C HIS A 309 12.37 -10.99 8.52
N LEU A 310 13.35 -11.19 7.65
CA LEU A 310 13.46 -12.40 6.81
C LEU A 310 13.61 -13.67 7.65
N VAL A 311 14.33 -13.63 8.77
CA VAL A 311 14.43 -14.77 9.71
C VAL A 311 13.04 -15.23 10.17
N ILE A 312 12.14 -14.30 10.43
CA ILE A 312 10.74 -14.61 10.82
C ILE A 312 9.96 -15.15 9.62
N CYS A 313 10.08 -14.51 8.47
CA CYS A 313 9.37 -14.92 7.24
C CYS A 313 9.78 -16.32 6.79
N ASP A 314 11.08 -16.67 6.90
CA ASP A 314 11.58 -18.01 6.59
C ASP A 314 10.99 -19.05 7.54
N ARG A 315 10.96 -18.76 8.85
CA ARG A 315 10.40 -19.66 9.87
C ARG A 315 8.90 -19.89 9.68
N LEU A 316 8.15 -18.82 9.33
CA LEU A 316 6.72 -18.88 9.07
C LEU A 316 6.38 -19.39 7.66
N ASN A 317 7.38 -19.51 6.79
CA ASN A 317 7.22 -19.81 5.36
C ASN A 317 6.21 -18.86 4.67
N LYS A 318 6.35 -17.55 4.95
CA LYS A 318 5.52 -16.49 4.37
C LYS A 318 6.34 -15.52 3.55
N PRO A 319 5.79 -14.96 2.45
CA PRO A 319 6.46 -13.91 1.68
C PRO A 319 6.69 -12.65 2.53
N LEU A 320 7.77 -11.91 2.25
CA LEU A 320 8.03 -10.56 2.73
C LEU A 320 7.91 -9.58 1.58
N VAL A 321 7.20 -8.47 1.80
CA VAL A 321 7.12 -7.34 0.88
C VAL A 321 7.55 -6.06 1.60
N MET A 322 8.45 -5.30 1.00
CA MET A 322 8.72 -3.93 1.40
C MET A 322 7.71 -3.02 0.71
N GLU A 323 6.64 -2.67 1.40
CA GLU A 323 5.51 -1.94 0.80
C GLU A 323 5.70 -0.43 0.76
N GLU A 324 6.65 0.07 1.54
CA GLU A 324 7.10 1.44 1.47
C GLU A 324 8.59 1.53 1.67
N PHE A 325 9.23 2.31 0.84
CA PHE A 325 10.55 2.87 1.06
C PHE A 325 10.68 4.13 0.21
N GLY A 326 11.41 5.08 0.73
CA GLY A 326 11.68 6.33 0.06
C GLY A 326 13.00 6.92 0.52
N PHE A 327 13.49 7.88 -0.23
CA PHE A 327 14.64 8.68 0.14
C PHE A 327 14.46 10.09 -0.46
N PRO A 328 14.78 11.17 0.29
CA PRO A 328 14.64 12.53 -0.21
C PRO A 328 15.52 12.79 -1.44
N ARG A 329 15.15 13.80 -2.24
CA ARG A 329 16.00 14.34 -3.29
C ARG A 329 17.27 14.95 -2.71
N ASP A 330 18.30 15.10 -3.55
CA ASP A 330 19.57 15.72 -3.16
C ASP A 330 19.32 17.09 -2.50
N ASP A 331 20.09 17.40 -1.46
CA ASP A 331 19.97 18.62 -0.66
C ASP A 331 18.57 18.88 -0.08
N PHE A 332 17.80 17.79 0.11
CA PHE A 332 16.42 17.86 0.60
C PHE A 332 15.50 18.75 -0.26
N GLN A 333 15.79 18.81 -1.55
CA GLN A 333 14.96 19.54 -2.51
C GLN A 333 13.65 18.78 -2.78
N PHE A 334 12.65 19.50 -3.28
CA PHE A 334 11.36 18.89 -3.65
C PHE A 334 10.81 19.38 -4.99
N ALA A 335 11.34 20.49 -5.54
CA ALA A 335 10.90 21.01 -6.82
C ALA A 335 11.16 20.03 -7.98
N LEU A 336 10.28 20.04 -8.97
CA LEU A 336 10.43 19.23 -10.18
C LEU A 336 11.77 19.51 -10.87
N GLY A 337 12.44 18.43 -11.29
CA GLY A 337 13.73 18.52 -12.00
C GLY A 337 14.96 18.74 -11.12
N THR A 338 14.80 18.78 -9.78
CA THR A 338 15.96 18.79 -8.88
C THR A 338 16.63 17.41 -8.85
N PRO A 339 17.95 17.33 -8.57
CA PRO A 339 18.71 16.10 -8.63
C PRO A 339 18.18 15.01 -7.67
N THR A 340 18.40 13.75 -8.05
CA THR A 340 17.98 12.56 -7.32
C THR A 340 19.10 11.55 -7.10
N THR A 341 20.35 12.01 -7.11
CA THR A 341 21.55 11.15 -7.13
C THR A 341 21.63 10.24 -5.92
N VAL A 342 21.39 10.79 -4.72
CA VAL A 342 21.46 10.03 -3.47
C VAL A 342 20.25 9.09 -3.35
N ARG A 343 19.06 9.56 -3.72
CA ARG A 343 17.86 8.73 -3.80
C ARG A 343 18.07 7.54 -4.73
N ASP A 344 18.61 7.77 -5.91
CA ASP A 344 18.84 6.74 -6.91
C ASP A 344 19.83 5.69 -6.40
N ALA A 345 20.89 6.12 -5.73
CA ALA A 345 21.84 5.19 -5.10
C ALA A 345 21.18 4.33 -4.00
N TYR A 346 20.35 4.92 -3.17
CA TYR A 346 19.58 4.17 -2.16
C TYR A 346 18.58 3.20 -2.79
N TYR A 347 17.83 3.63 -3.81
CA TYR A 347 16.88 2.77 -4.53
C TYR A 347 17.58 1.59 -5.19
N LYS A 348 18.72 1.83 -5.85
CA LYS A 348 19.53 0.76 -6.45
C LYS A 348 19.93 -0.28 -5.42
N TYR A 349 20.33 0.16 -4.22
CA TYR A 349 20.68 -0.73 -3.14
C TYR A 349 19.49 -1.57 -2.68
N VAL A 350 18.35 -0.94 -2.39
CA VAL A 350 17.11 -1.63 -1.99
C VAL A 350 16.70 -2.65 -3.05
N PHE A 351 16.67 -2.26 -4.31
CA PHE A 351 16.31 -3.15 -5.41
C PHE A 351 17.26 -4.36 -5.49
N SER A 352 18.57 -4.16 -5.24
CA SER A 352 19.51 -5.27 -5.22
C SER A 352 19.19 -6.28 -4.11
N LEU A 353 18.82 -5.80 -2.91
CA LEU A 353 18.46 -6.68 -1.79
C LEU A 353 17.22 -7.55 -2.13
N VAL A 354 16.20 -6.95 -2.75
CA VAL A 354 14.99 -7.67 -3.17
C VAL A 354 15.33 -8.73 -4.22
N ALA A 355 16.01 -8.33 -5.30
CA ALA A 355 16.28 -9.23 -6.41
C ALA A 355 17.27 -10.33 -6.04
N ASP A 356 18.35 -10.02 -5.34
CA ASP A 356 19.35 -11.03 -4.90
C ASP A 356 18.73 -12.10 -4.00
N ASN A 357 17.77 -11.70 -3.14
CA ASN A 357 17.04 -12.64 -2.30
C ASN A 357 16.05 -13.49 -3.14
N ALA A 358 15.30 -12.86 -4.03
CA ALA A 358 14.33 -13.53 -4.90
C ALA A 358 15.01 -14.54 -5.85
N GLU A 359 16.13 -14.18 -6.47
CA GLU A 359 16.93 -15.07 -7.36
C GLU A 359 17.44 -16.31 -6.63
N LYS A 360 17.75 -16.20 -5.34
CA LYS A 360 18.13 -17.33 -4.47
C LYS A 360 16.93 -18.13 -3.98
N GLY A 361 15.71 -17.75 -4.36
CA GLY A 361 14.48 -18.39 -3.94
C GLY A 361 14.05 -18.06 -2.50
N GLY A 362 14.55 -16.96 -1.94
CA GLY A 362 14.18 -16.47 -0.62
C GLY A 362 12.77 -15.89 -0.55
N LYS A 363 12.43 -15.32 0.59
CA LYS A 363 11.07 -14.83 0.90
C LYS A 363 10.84 -13.36 0.58
N PHE A 364 11.87 -12.59 0.21
CA PHE A 364 11.73 -11.20 -0.17
C PHE A 364 11.27 -11.11 -1.62
N VAL A 365 9.95 -11.03 -1.83
CA VAL A 365 9.31 -11.31 -3.12
C VAL A 365 8.85 -10.07 -3.88
N GLY A 366 8.87 -8.90 -3.26
CA GLY A 366 8.44 -7.67 -3.92
C GLY A 366 8.68 -6.41 -3.10
N CYS A 367 8.56 -5.28 -3.77
CA CYS A 367 8.61 -3.97 -3.13
C CYS A 367 7.73 -2.95 -3.87
N ASN A 368 7.26 -1.94 -3.12
CA ASN A 368 6.54 -0.78 -3.64
C ASN A 368 7.29 0.48 -3.16
N PHE A 369 7.86 1.24 -4.07
CA PHE A 369 8.48 2.51 -3.70
C PHE A 369 7.42 3.56 -3.35
N TRP A 370 7.77 4.47 -2.46
CA TRP A 370 6.96 5.63 -2.12
C TRP A 370 7.53 6.86 -2.80
N GLY A 371 6.80 7.49 -3.70
CA GLY A 371 5.51 7.11 -4.21
C GLY A 371 5.41 7.63 -5.64
N TRP A 372 4.36 7.25 -6.36
CA TRP A 372 4.19 7.67 -7.75
C TRP A 372 3.79 9.14 -7.84
N GLY A 373 4.67 9.99 -8.36
CA GLY A 373 4.38 11.38 -8.73
C GLY A 373 3.89 11.52 -10.16
N GLY A 374 4.50 10.73 -11.06
CA GLY A 374 4.08 10.64 -12.46
C GLY A 374 4.04 11.99 -13.15
N PHE A 375 2.90 12.31 -13.75
CA PHE A 375 2.66 13.56 -14.47
C PHE A 375 2.06 14.68 -13.60
N ALA A 376 2.02 14.51 -12.27
CA ALA A 376 1.57 15.57 -11.37
C ALA A 376 2.40 16.84 -11.51
N GLN A 377 1.75 17.99 -11.36
CA GLN A 377 2.36 19.31 -11.35
C GLN A 377 2.03 20.01 -10.02
N PRO A 378 2.75 19.70 -8.93
CA PRO A 378 2.55 20.39 -7.66
C PRO A 378 2.76 21.90 -7.83
N LYS A 379 1.83 22.70 -7.27
CA LYS A 379 1.91 24.17 -7.36
C LYS A 379 2.46 24.80 -6.09
N HIS A 380 2.29 24.11 -4.96
CA HIS A 380 2.70 24.57 -3.63
C HIS A 380 3.61 23.55 -2.97
N GLU A 381 4.47 24.00 -2.06
CA GLU A 381 5.31 23.13 -1.24
C GLU A 381 4.47 22.15 -0.42
N MET A 382 3.46 22.69 0.27
CA MET A 382 2.48 21.89 0.99
C MET A 382 1.20 21.87 0.17
N TRP A 383 0.61 20.69 -0.02
CA TRP A 383 -0.58 20.53 -0.84
C TRP A 383 -1.74 21.43 -0.39
N GLN A 384 -2.37 22.07 -1.35
CA GLN A 384 -3.56 22.89 -1.17
C GLN A 384 -4.69 22.38 -2.05
N VAL A 385 -5.93 22.73 -1.66
CA VAL A 385 -7.13 22.37 -2.45
C VAL A 385 -7.00 22.90 -3.87
N GLY A 386 -7.12 21.99 -4.84
CA GLY A 386 -6.95 22.29 -6.26
C GLY A 386 -5.55 22.01 -6.83
N ASP A 387 -4.62 21.58 -5.99
CA ASP A 387 -3.35 21.02 -6.46
C ASP A 387 -3.51 19.57 -6.91
N ASP A 388 -2.64 19.14 -7.81
CA ASP A 388 -2.48 17.73 -8.12
C ASP A 388 -1.99 16.97 -6.90
N TYR A 389 -2.57 15.79 -6.64
CA TYR A 389 -1.95 14.83 -5.75
C TYR A 389 -0.77 14.15 -6.44
N CYS A 390 0.28 13.88 -5.65
CA CYS A 390 1.45 13.09 -6.02
C CYS A 390 1.73 12.02 -4.95
N GLY A 391 2.91 11.42 -4.96
CA GLY A 391 3.28 10.38 -4.00
C GLY A 391 3.37 10.88 -2.56
N ASP A 392 3.81 12.12 -2.36
CA ASP A 392 3.89 12.72 -1.03
C ASP A 392 2.50 13.09 -0.52
N PRO A 393 2.12 12.68 0.70
CA PRO A 393 0.83 13.07 1.27
C PRO A 393 0.79 14.55 1.63
N SER A 394 -0.41 15.08 1.89
CA SER A 394 -0.65 16.51 1.99
C SER A 394 0.11 17.26 3.09
N GLN A 395 0.62 16.55 4.12
CA GLN A 395 1.40 17.12 5.23
C GLN A 395 2.90 17.17 4.97
N GLU A 396 3.36 16.67 3.82
CA GLU A 396 4.76 16.64 3.43
C GLU A 396 5.02 17.58 2.25
N ALA A 397 6.29 17.98 2.07
CA ALA A 397 6.69 18.76 0.92
C ALA A 397 6.46 18.00 -0.39
N GLN A 398 5.65 18.57 -1.28
CA GLN A 398 5.17 17.91 -2.48
C GLN A 398 6.32 17.76 -3.49
N GLY A 399 6.83 16.56 -3.65
CA GLY A 399 7.97 16.21 -4.51
C GLY A 399 9.18 15.68 -3.74
N LEU A 400 9.17 15.71 -2.40
CA LEU A 400 10.31 15.25 -1.60
C LEU A 400 10.67 13.79 -1.87
N ASN A 401 9.68 12.89 -1.85
CA ASN A 401 9.84 11.46 -2.09
C ASN A 401 9.21 11.00 -3.42
N SER A 402 8.34 11.80 -4.01
CA SER A 402 7.64 11.44 -5.25
C SER A 402 8.60 11.20 -6.41
N VAL A 403 8.30 10.17 -7.21
CA VAL A 403 8.97 9.86 -8.47
C VAL A 403 8.13 10.40 -9.62
N PHE A 404 8.60 11.48 -10.24
CA PHE A 404 7.90 12.12 -11.36
C PHE A 404 8.32 11.55 -12.72
N ALA A 405 7.52 11.82 -13.74
CA ALA A 405 7.80 11.42 -15.11
C ALA A 405 9.11 12.01 -15.66
N GLY A 406 9.59 13.12 -15.09
CA GLY A 406 10.86 13.78 -15.42
C GLY A 406 12.08 13.20 -14.68
N ASP A 407 11.92 12.34 -13.70
CA ASP A 407 13.01 11.71 -12.94
C ASP A 407 13.58 10.51 -13.72
N ILE A 408 14.18 10.77 -14.86
CA ILE A 408 14.55 9.75 -15.84
C ILE A 408 15.51 8.72 -15.25
N SER A 409 16.52 9.14 -14.49
CA SER A 409 17.48 8.20 -13.87
C SER A 409 16.82 7.23 -12.89
N THR A 410 15.90 7.71 -12.07
CA THR A 410 15.10 6.87 -11.16
C THR A 410 14.21 5.92 -11.93
N LEU A 411 13.50 6.41 -12.97
CA LEU A 411 12.58 5.59 -13.78
C LEU A 411 13.30 4.51 -14.59
N ASP A 412 14.48 4.80 -15.13
CA ASP A 412 15.30 3.82 -15.85
C ASP A 412 15.75 2.70 -14.91
N MET A 413 16.15 3.03 -13.69
CA MET A 413 16.53 2.08 -12.66
C MET A 413 15.33 1.22 -12.22
N VAL A 414 14.16 1.83 -12.00
CA VAL A 414 12.93 1.09 -11.69
C VAL A 414 12.61 0.10 -12.82
N LYS A 415 12.71 0.53 -14.08
CA LYS A 415 12.48 -0.34 -15.25
C LYS A 415 13.49 -1.47 -15.34
N GLU A 416 14.76 -1.21 -15.06
CA GLU A 416 15.80 -2.24 -15.01
C GLU A 416 15.46 -3.30 -13.96
N GLN A 417 15.07 -2.86 -12.76
CA GLN A 417 14.69 -3.75 -11.68
C GLN A 417 13.43 -4.56 -11.98
N VAL A 418 12.40 -3.95 -12.56
CA VAL A 418 11.20 -4.65 -13.04
C VAL A 418 11.58 -5.77 -14.01
N ASN A 419 12.46 -5.47 -14.98
CA ASN A 419 12.94 -6.45 -15.93
C ASN A 419 13.72 -7.59 -15.25
N ARG A 420 14.50 -7.28 -14.21
CA ARG A 420 15.22 -8.29 -13.41
C ARG A 420 14.24 -9.22 -12.71
N MET A 421 13.24 -8.66 -12.01
CA MET A 421 12.21 -9.45 -11.31
C MET A 421 11.36 -10.29 -12.28
N SER A 422 11.04 -9.74 -13.44
CA SER A 422 10.27 -10.45 -14.47
C SER A 422 11.01 -11.71 -14.96
N ARG A 423 12.34 -11.71 -15.05
CA ARG A 423 13.12 -12.91 -15.42
C ARG A 423 13.02 -14.03 -14.39
N ILE A 424 12.81 -13.72 -13.12
CA ILE A 424 12.61 -14.72 -12.06
C ILE A 424 11.24 -15.39 -12.18
N ASN A 425 10.26 -14.72 -12.79
CA ASN A 425 8.89 -15.21 -13.00
C ASN A 425 8.78 -16.24 -14.15
N HIS A 426 9.85 -16.46 -14.89
CA HIS A 426 9.91 -17.37 -16.03
C HIS A 426 10.77 -18.59 -15.74
#